data_821bcbe7de1e6ace025371762b5c967e
#
_entry.id   821bcbe7de1e6ace025371762b5c967e
#
_cell.length_a   1.000
_cell.length_b   1.000
_cell.length_c   1.000
_cell.angle_alpha   90.00
_cell.angle_beta   90.00
_cell.angle_gamma   90.00
#
_symmetry.space_group_name_H-M   'P 1'
#
loop_
_entity.id
_entity.type
_entity.pdbx_description
1 polymer ?
#
loop_
_entity_poly.entity_id
_entity_poly.type
_entity_poly.pdbx_seq_one_letter_code
_entity_poly.pdbx_strand_id
1 'polypeptide(L)'
;MGTVDDETEVRYFVTDHLGSVRVVATDQNNVLERNDYYPFGKRWDTASLPVSDNRDRFNGKEDQAFAGLPFSDYGARMYDRERGRWLSQDPLQQYHSPYVFCGNNPICQIDPFGMNAYNISSTHLNKDNEVVAVYDDGDLGIYYHDKDTTGTIIELLLYYSSDNTSGGGKYVGETYFWDEFVNPETGEASGKIELGQSFDFTELIDIAQDMNLPQIAKASMSGGIFDIKSKYGNIGRLLNGKYVSARSAGNFLAGYNAAKGTVLGIHPISFKTFQQLAGALHIQSNVKHQPLTYAMMVDIVLWGTYAGVDKTLFKEPYWGEIYYQYRMSKMGWDYAKKN
;
A
#
# COMPACT_ATOMS: atom_id res chain seq x y z
N MET A 1 -26.69 40.32 4.41
CA MET A 1 -26.51 39.12 3.58
C MET A 1 -25.02 39.04 3.29
N GLY A 2 -24.29 38.30 4.07
CA GLY A 2 -22.86 38.05 3.85
C GLY A 2 -22.71 36.75 3.09
N THR A 3 -22.14 36.80 1.90
CA THR A 3 -21.64 35.64 1.19
C THR A 3 -20.44 35.14 1.95
N VAL A 4 -20.54 33.93 2.50
CA VAL A 4 -19.39 33.20 3.01
C VAL A 4 -18.66 32.68 1.78
N ASP A 5 -17.57 33.32 1.41
CA ASP A 5 -16.58 32.78 0.49
C ASP A 5 -15.84 31.68 1.26
N ASP A 6 -16.26 30.46 1.02
CA ASP A 6 -15.58 29.25 1.49
C ASP A 6 -14.33 29.04 0.59
N GLU A 7 -13.29 29.85 0.79
CA GLU A 7 -11.99 29.60 0.18
C GLU A 7 -11.44 28.33 0.84
N THR A 8 -11.57 27.22 0.16
CA THR A 8 -10.98 25.95 0.56
C THR A 8 -9.45 26.10 0.52
N GLU A 9 -8.85 26.32 1.69
CA GLU A 9 -7.42 26.43 1.85
C GLU A 9 -6.75 25.11 1.42
N VAL A 10 -5.89 25.16 0.42
CA VAL A 10 -5.13 23.99 -0.04
C VAL A 10 -3.96 23.76 0.91
N ARG A 11 -3.84 22.54 1.43
CA ARG A 11 -2.78 22.14 2.34
C ARG A 11 -1.86 21.12 1.69
N TYR A 12 -0.57 21.34 1.84
CA TYR A 12 0.49 20.45 1.37
C TYR A 12 1.13 19.75 2.56
N PHE A 13 1.38 18.45 2.43
CA PHE A 13 2.01 17.61 3.42
C PHE A 13 3.39 17.20 2.94
N VAL A 14 4.43 17.57 3.70
CA VAL A 14 5.79 17.06 3.48
C VAL A 14 6.00 15.90 4.45
N THR A 15 6.28 14.73 3.92
CA THR A 15 6.48 13.50 4.71
C THR A 15 7.93 13.03 4.66
N ASP A 16 8.35 12.25 5.66
CA ASP A 16 9.61 11.52 5.63
C ASP A 16 9.47 10.16 4.90
N HIS A 17 10.54 9.39 4.83
CA HIS A 17 10.61 8.07 4.20
C HIS A 17 9.65 7.04 4.82
N LEU A 18 9.21 7.25 6.05
CA LEU A 18 8.22 6.40 6.74
C LEU A 18 6.77 6.87 6.48
N GLY A 19 6.56 7.94 5.70
CA GLY A 19 5.26 8.56 5.50
C GLY A 19 4.80 9.45 6.66
N SER A 20 5.66 9.73 7.65
CA SER A 20 5.30 10.60 8.77
C SER A 20 5.24 12.06 8.31
N VAL A 21 4.16 12.76 8.67
CA VAL A 21 3.97 14.17 8.31
C VAL A 21 4.96 15.05 9.10
N ARG A 22 5.93 15.65 8.39
CA ARG A 22 6.96 16.52 8.97
C ARG A 22 6.55 17.98 8.94
N VAL A 23 5.88 18.41 7.87
CA VAL A 23 5.41 19.80 7.71
C VAL A 23 4.03 19.79 7.07
N VAL A 24 3.16 20.66 7.57
CA VAL A 24 1.91 21.03 6.91
C VAL A 24 2.02 22.52 6.53
N ALA A 25 1.85 22.84 5.26
CA ALA A 25 1.92 24.18 4.75
C ALA A 25 0.73 24.50 3.83
N THR A 26 0.39 25.78 3.70
CA THR A 26 -0.63 26.27 2.76
C THR A 26 -0.02 26.55 1.38
N ASP A 27 -0.87 26.76 0.39
CA ASP A 27 -0.51 27.23 -0.95
C ASP A 27 0.17 28.61 -0.94
N GLN A 28 -0.01 29.40 0.14
CA GLN A 28 0.65 30.68 0.38
C GLN A 28 2.01 30.54 1.08
N ASN A 29 2.56 29.32 1.19
CA ASN A 29 3.80 29.00 1.91
C ASN A 29 3.78 29.29 3.42
N ASN A 30 2.61 29.41 4.04
CA ASN A 30 2.52 29.48 5.49
C ASN A 30 2.67 28.07 6.11
N VAL A 31 3.62 27.91 7.00
CA VAL A 31 3.80 26.65 7.75
C VAL A 31 2.81 26.63 8.91
N LEU A 32 1.84 25.71 8.84
CA LEU A 32 0.81 25.53 9.86
C LEU A 32 1.26 24.61 10.98
N GLU A 33 2.02 23.57 10.64
CA GLU A 33 2.49 22.57 11.60
C GLU A 33 3.88 22.08 11.19
N ARG A 34 4.73 21.83 12.16
CA ARG A 34 6.02 21.15 12.00
C ARG A 34 6.14 20.08 13.07
N ASN A 35 6.50 18.85 12.66
CA ASN A 35 6.62 17.72 13.54
C ASN A 35 8.02 17.13 13.47
N ASP A 36 8.64 16.99 14.63
CA ASP A 36 9.80 16.14 14.83
C ASP A 36 9.39 14.97 15.74
N TYR A 37 9.86 13.75 15.41
CA TYR A 37 9.48 12.55 16.12
C TYR A 37 10.69 11.83 16.70
N TYR A 38 10.51 11.24 17.88
CA TYR A 38 11.38 10.17 18.35
C TYR A 38 11.17 8.91 17.49
N PRO A 39 12.12 7.96 17.48
CA PRO A 39 12.04 6.79 16.60
C PRO A 39 10.72 6.01 16.66
N PHE A 40 10.08 5.94 17.83
CA PHE A 40 8.79 5.28 18.02
C PHE A 40 7.57 6.21 17.86
N GLY A 41 7.74 7.37 17.24
CA GLY A 41 6.63 8.25 16.86
C GLY A 41 6.11 9.18 17.92
N LYS A 42 6.69 9.20 19.13
CA LYS A 42 6.40 10.26 20.09
C LYS A 42 6.87 11.59 19.50
N ARG A 43 5.99 12.59 19.50
CA ARG A 43 6.33 13.93 19.01
C ARG A 43 7.33 14.60 19.94
N TRP A 44 8.31 15.31 19.36
CA TRP A 44 9.26 16.10 20.12
C TRP A 44 8.72 17.51 20.32
N ASP A 45 8.10 17.74 21.47
CA ASP A 45 7.30 18.95 21.76
C ASP A 45 8.08 20.25 21.73
N THR A 46 9.39 20.22 22.06
CA THR A 46 10.21 21.44 22.12
C THR A 46 10.64 21.98 20.76
N ALA A 47 10.61 21.15 19.71
CA ALA A 47 11.01 21.52 18.35
C ALA A 47 9.81 21.69 17.40
N SER A 48 8.61 21.34 17.86
CA SER A 48 7.41 21.33 17.02
C SER A 48 6.65 22.65 17.12
N LEU A 49 6.15 23.14 15.97
CA LEU A 49 5.21 24.26 15.94
C LEU A 49 3.85 23.85 16.55
N PRO A 50 2.97 24.82 16.85
CA PRO A 50 1.62 24.52 17.34
C PRO A 50 0.92 23.48 16.50
N VAL A 51 0.07 22.73 17.14
CA VAL A 51 -0.71 21.64 16.52
C VAL A 51 -1.79 22.29 15.65
N SER A 52 -1.80 21.95 14.36
CA SER A 52 -2.93 22.24 13.46
C SER A 52 -4.07 21.23 13.70
N ASP A 53 -5.18 21.38 12.99
CA ASP A 53 -6.28 20.41 12.97
C ASP A 53 -5.95 19.15 12.15
N ASN A 54 -4.73 19.05 11.62
CA ASN A 54 -4.26 17.83 10.95
C ASN A 54 -4.23 16.66 11.93
N ARG A 55 -4.85 15.56 11.53
CA ARG A 55 -4.93 14.33 12.32
C ARG A 55 -3.90 13.29 11.90
N ASP A 56 -3.45 13.33 10.65
CA ASP A 56 -2.46 12.39 10.11
C ASP A 56 -1.04 12.83 10.47
N ARG A 57 -0.30 12.00 11.21
CA ARG A 57 1.04 12.34 11.73
C ARG A 57 2.07 11.25 11.50
N PHE A 58 2.49 10.56 12.57
CA PHE A 58 3.51 9.51 12.49
C PHE A 58 3.05 8.36 11.57
N ASN A 59 3.90 7.95 10.61
CA ASN A 59 3.59 6.98 9.55
C ASN A 59 2.32 7.33 8.74
N GLY A 60 1.93 8.60 8.66
CA GLY A 60 0.68 9.02 8.02
C GLY A 60 -0.57 8.46 8.70
N LYS A 61 -0.49 8.13 10.00
CA LYS A 61 -1.61 7.56 10.76
C LYS A 61 -2.37 8.60 11.55
N GLU A 62 -3.68 8.34 11.67
CA GLU A 62 -4.55 9.20 12.43
C GLU A 62 -4.17 9.21 13.91
N ASP A 63 -3.86 10.40 14.39
CA ASP A 63 -3.52 10.65 15.79
C ASP A 63 -4.78 10.92 16.60
N GLN A 64 -5.01 10.15 17.66
CA GLN A 64 -6.15 10.30 18.55
C GLN A 64 -5.96 11.40 19.61
N ALA A 65 -4.97 12.27 19.44
CA ALA A 65 -4.69 13.39 20.36
C ALA A 65 -5.89 14.34 20.50
N PHE A 66 -6.76 14.46 19.49
CA PHE A 66 -8.01 15.22 19.58
C PHE A 66 -8.97 14.70 20.66
N ALA A 67 -8.87 13.41 21.03
CA ALA A 67 -9.59 12.79 22.14
C ALA A 67 -8.76 12.75 23.44
N GLY A 68 -7.59 13.39 23.48
CA GLY A 68 -6.66 13.38 24.61
C GLY A 68 -5.93 12.03 24.80
N LEU A 69 -5.85 11.21 23.76
CA LEU A 69 -5.24 9.88 23.81
C LEU A 69 -3.90 9.87 23.08
N PRO A 70 -2.83 9.25 23.63
CA PRO A 70 -1.51 9.19 22.99
C PRO A 70 -1.40 8.07 21.95
N PHE A 71 -2.50 7.75 21.27
CA PHE A 71 -2.59 6.60 20.38
C PHE A 71 -2.69 7.02 18.93
N SER A 72 -2.18 6.16 18.03
CA SER A 72 -2.38 6.27 16.59
C SER A 72 -3.20 5.08 16.09
N ASP A 73 -4.15 5.35 15.20
CA ASP A 73 -5.00 4.33 14.60
C ASP A 73 -4.33 3.77 13.32
N TYR A 74 -3.99 2.49 13.34
CA TYR A 74 -3.45 1.76 12.19
C TYR A 74 -4.51 0.87 11.50
N GLY A 75 -5.77 0.97 11.92
CA GLY A 75 -6.87 0.18 11.41
C GLY A 75 -7.09 -1.12 12.17
N ALA A 76 -6.18 -2.08 12.07
CA ALA A 76 -6.32 -3.35 12.79
C ALA A 76 -5.94 -3.26 14.27
N ARG A 77 -5.00 -2.37 14.62
CA ARG A 77 -4.52 -2.16 15.98
C ARG A 77 -4.34 -0.69 16.30
N MET A 78 -4.54 -0.32 17.56
CA MET A 78 -4.14 0.98 18.09
C MET A 78 -2.71 0.91 18.58
N TYR A 79 -1.91 1.93 18.28
CA TYR A 79 -0.51 2.03 18.62
C TYR A 79 -0.27 3.09 19.70
N ASP A 80 0.36 2.70 20.80
CA ASP A 80 0.81 3.61 21.86
C ASP A 80 2.20 4.16 21.54
N ARG A 81 2.27 5.41 21.10
CA ARG A 81 3.52 6.08 20.72
C ARG A 81 4.41 6.41 21.92
N GLU A 82 3.85 6.50 23.12
CA GLU A 82 4.61 6.79 24.32
C GLU A 82 5.37 5.56 24.82
N ARG A 83 4.76 4.38 24.66
CA ARG A 83 5.36 3.10 25.06
C ARG A 83 6.05 2.37 23.92
N GLY A 84 5.81 2.77 22.67
CA GLY A 84 6.34 2.09 21.48
C GLY A 84 5.76 0.68 21.31
N ARG A 85 4.45 0.48 21.61
CA ARG A 85 3.81 -0.83 21.63
C ARG A 85 2.39 -0.79 21.08
N TRP A 86 1.96 -1.91 20.55
CA TRP A 86 0.56 -2.15 20.22
C TRP A 86 -0.28 -2.32 21.48
N LEU A 87 -1.55 -1.86 21.46
CA LEU A 87 -2.50 -2.06 22.56
C LEU A 87 -3.18 -3.42 22.53
N SER A 88 -3.18 -4.10 21.38
CA SER A 88 -3.74 -5.44 21.21
C SER A 88 -2.69 -6.39 20.63
N GLN A 89 -2.96 -7.69 20.74
CA GLN A 89 -2.10 -8.72 20.19
C GLN A 89 -2.05 -8.67 18.66
N ASP A 90 -0.91 -9.06 18.11
CA ASP A 90 -0.72 -9.22 16.68
C ASP A 90 -1.59 -10.37 16.15
N PRO A 91 -2.53 -10.10 15.23
CA PRO A 91 -3.38 -11.15 14.66
C PRO A 91 -2.58 -12.16 13.84
N LEU A 92 -1.40 -11.78 13.32
CA LEU A 92 -0.51 -12.65 12.52
C LEU A 92 0.63 -13.25 13.33
N GLN A 93 0.83 -12.80 14.58
CA GLN A 93 1.89 -13.28 15.48
C GLN A 93 3.28 -13.25 14.81
N GLN A 94 3.59 -12.17 14.10
CA GLN A 94 4.83 -12.01 13.35
C GLN A 94 6.07 -12.09 14.24
N TYR A 95 5.97 -11.58 15.47
CA TYR A 95 7.07 -11.54 16.44
C TYR A 95 6.77 -12.38 17.68
N HIS A 96 7.80 -12.83 18.37
CA HIS A 96 7.66 -13.61 19.61
C HIS A 96 6.82 -12.88 20.67
N SER A 97 6.96 -11.56 20.81
CA SER A 97 6.05 -10.75 21.62
C SER A 97 4.97 -10.12 20.71
N PRO A 98 3.67 -10.40 20.93
CA PRO A 98 2.60 -9.94 20.04
C PRO A 98 2.31 -8.44 20.14
N TYR A 99 2.98 -7.70 21.02
CA TYR A 99 2.82 -6.26 21.22
C TYR A 99 3.97 -5.41 20.63
N VAL A 100 4.98 -6.05 20.04
CA VAL A 100 6.13 -5.35 19.47
C VAL A 100 5.72 -4.59 18.22
N PHE A 101 6.08 -3.29 18.15
CA PHE A 101 5.95 -2.46 16.97
C PHE A 101 7.20 -2.60 16.11
N CYS A 102 7.00 -2.95 14.82
CA CYS A 102 8.06 -3.01 13.81
C CYS A 102 9.34 -3.73 14.27
N GLY A 103 9.20 -4.88 14.97
CA GLY A 103 10.35 -5.64 15.45
C GLY A 103 11.34 -4.88 16.35
N ASN A 104 10.91 -3.76 16.98
CA ASN A 104 11.75 -2.74 17.63
C ASN A 104 12.70 -1.99 16.67
N ASN A 105 12.46 -2.03 15.38
CA ASN A 105 13.21 -1.28 14.36
C ASN A 105 12.30 -0.32 13.56
N PRO A 106 11.70 0.70 14.19
CA PRO A 106 10.70 1.58 13.58
C PRO A 106 11.29 2.59 12.58
N ILE A 107 12.60 2.61 12.38
CA ILE A 107 13.28 3.48 11.40
C ILE A 107 13.35 2.79 10.04
N CYS A 108 13.52 1.45 10.02
CA CYS A 108 13.65 0.66 8.80
C CYS A 108 12.41 -0.17 8.48
N GLN A 109 11.41 -0.19 9.36
CA GLN A 109 10.18 -0.97 9.17
C GLN A 109 8.93 -0.11 9.37
N ILE A 110 7.91 -0.38 8.57
CA ILE A 110 6.57 0.18 8.72
C ILE A 110 5.54 -0.95 8.83
N ASP A 111 4.46 -0.68 9.57
CA ASP A 111 3.27 -1.54 9.57
C ASP A 111 2.09 -0.71 9.03
N PRO A 112 1.76 -0.81 7.73
CA PRO A 112 0.78 0.09 7.12
C PRO A 112 -0.65 -0.08 7.63
N PHE A 113 -0.98 -1.22 8.21
CA PHE A 113 -2.36 -1.55 8.60
C PHE A 113 -2.50 -2.07 10.03
N GLY A 114 -1.43 -2.05 10.80
CA GLY A 114 -1.42 -2.59 12.15
C GLY A 114 -1.55 -4.12 12.19
N MET A 115 -1.05 -4.82 11.17
CA MET A 115 -1.13 -6.29 11.08
C MET A 115 0.21 -6.96 10.82
N ASN A 116 1.06 -6.32 10.02
CA ASN A 116 2.35 -6.89 9.64
C ASN A 116 3.35 -5.79 9.33
N ALA A 117 4.52 -5.85 9.93
CA ALA A 117 5.61 -4.93 9.68
C ALA A 117 6.51 -5.45 8.56
N TYR A 118 6.98 -4.53 7.71
CA TYR A 118 7.84 -4.80 6.57
C TYR A 118 9.08 -3.93 6.62
N ASN A 119 10.18 -4.45 6.11
CA ASN A 119 11.33 -3.63 5.82
C ASN A 119 10.99 -2.62 4.72
N ILE A 120 11.68 -1.50 4.72
CA ILE A 120 11.64 -0.51 3.65
C ILE A 120 12.90 -0.74 2.83
N SER A 121 12.75 -0.85 1.50
CA SER A 121 13.84 -1.29 0.64
C SER A 121 13.99 -0.39 -0.58
N SER A 122 15.24 -0.01 -0.88
CA SER A 122 15.57 0.67 -2.12
C SER A 122 15.56 -0.28 -3.32
N THR A 123 15.27 0.27 -4.51
CA THR A 123 15.22 -0.47 -5.78
C THR A 123 16.29 0.09 -6.72
N HIS A 124 17.10 -0.78 -7.33
CA HIS A 124 18.20 -0.38 -8.19
C HIS A 124 18.02 -0.88 -9.61
N LEU A 125 18.19 0.04 -10.56
CA LEU A 125 18.04 -0.19 -12.01
C LEU A 125 19.38 -0.16 -12.71
N ASN A 126 19.57 -1.03 -13.69
CA ASN A 126 20.68 -0.93 -14.65
C ASN A 126 20.37 0.10 -15.76
N LYS A 127 21.30 0.25 -16.72
CA LYS A 127 21.15 1.16 -17.88
C LYS A 127 19.95 0.85 -18.78
N ASP A 128 19.43 -0.36 -18.75
CA ASP A 128 18.27 -0.81 -19.52
C ASP A 128 16.95 -0.69 -18.75
N ASN A 129 17.00 -0.03 -17.55
CA ASN A 129 15.92 0.11 -16.60
C ASN A 129 15.40 -1.22 -16.04
N GLU A 130 16.18 -2.27 -16.07
CA GLU A 130 15.87 -3.53 -15.43
C GLU A 130 16.20 -3.46 -13.95
N VAL A 131 15.34 -4.02 -13.10
CA VAL A 131 15.58 -4.11 -11.66
C VAL A 131 16.61 -5.19 -11.39
N VAL A 132 17.77 -4.78 -10.90
CA VAL A 132 18.91 -5.67 -10.64
C VAL A 132 19.14 -5.96 -9.17
N ALA A 133 18.58 -5.12 -8.29
CA ALA A 133 18.68 -5.31 -6.85
C ALA A 133 17.56 -4.59 -6.09
N VAL A 134 17.21 -5.13 -4.93
CA VAL A 134 16.33 -4.53 -3.92
C VAL A 134 16.98 -4.77 -2.57
N TYR A 135 17.24 -3.71 -1.78
CA TYR A 135 17.96 -3.79 -0.52
C TYR A 135 17.15 -3.24 0.64
N ASP A 136 17.13 -3.96 1.74
CA ASP A 136 16.47 -3.60 3.01
C ASP A 136 17.31 -2.54 3.77
N ASP A 137 17.25 -1.29 3.31
CA ASP A 137 18.10 -0.20 3.80
C ASP A 137 17.31 0.97 4.41
N GLY A 138 15.99 0.87 4.47
CA GLY A 138 15.13 1.89 5.04
C GLY A 138 14.70 2.98 4.05
N ASP A 139 14.88 2.75 2.75
CA ASP A 139 14.52 3.70 1.68
C ASP A 139 13.58 3.06 0.65
N LEU A 140 12.59 3.79 0.15
CA LEU A 140 11.71 3.39 -0.96
C LEU A 140 12.19 3.97 -2.30
N GLY A 141 13.35 4.60 -2.32
CA GLY A 141 13.93 5.21 -3.50
C GLY A 141 14.23 4.22 -4.60
N ILE A 142 14.11 4.70 -5.84
CA ILE A 142 14.54 3.98 -7.03
C ILE A 142 15.77 4.69 -7.57
N TYR A 143 16.87 3.93 -7.74
CA TYR A 143 18.17 4.44 -8.14
C TYR A 143 18.60 3.83 -9.47
N TYR A 144 18.82 4.71 -10.46
CA TYR A 144 19.29 4.35 -11.78
C TYR A 144 20.82 4.40 -11.87
N HIS A 145 21.42 3.36 -12.42
CA HIS A 145 22.86 3.24 -12.66
C HIS A 145 23.14 3.24 -14.16
N ASP A 146 23.93 4.19 -14.64
CA ASP A 146 24.24 4.40 -16.05
C ASP A 146 25.31 3.44 -16.62
N LYS A 147 25.95 2.67 -15.75
CA LYS A 147 26.96 1.65 -16.09
C LYS A 147 26.33 0.26 -16.12
N ASP A 148 27.03 -0.69 -16.74
CA ASP A 148 26.70 -2.12 -16.61
C ASP A 148 26.95 -2.57 -15.17
N THR A 149 25.92 -2.40 -14.33
CA THR A 149 25.99 -2.64 -12.89
C THR A 149 25.18 -3.88 -12.58
N THR A 150 25.83 -4.84 -11.90
CA THR A 150 25.16 -6.03 -11.36
C THR A 150 24.77 -5.79 -9.90
N GLY A 151 23.85 -6.60 -9.37
CA GLY A 151 23.47 -6.55 -7.95
C GLY A 151 24.69 -6.61 -7.02
N THR A 152 25.69 -7.47 -7.33
CA THR A 152 26.93 -7.58 -6.55
C THR A 152 27.74 -6.28 -6.52
N ILE A 153 27.82 -5.56 -7.67
CA ILE A 153 28.54 -4.28 -7.73
C ILE A 153 27.80 -3.23 -6.89
N ILE A 154 26.47 -3.20 -6.95
CA ILE A 154 25.65 -2.29 -6.15
C ILE A 154 25.84 -2.59 -4.66
N GLU A 155 25.83 -3.85 -4.27
CA GLU A 155 26.07 -4.27 -2.87
C GLU A 155 27.41 -3.76 -2.34
N LEU A 156 28.49 -3.86 -3.15
CA LEU A 156 29.78 -3.29 -2.80
C LEU A 156 29.74 -1.77 -2.69
N LEU A 157 29.04 -1.09 -3.61
CA LEU A 157 28.88 0.36 -3.57
C LEU A 157 28.09 0.83 -2.36
N LEU A 158 27.02 0.14 -1.98
CA LEU A 158 26.26 0.40 -0.75
C LEU A 158 27.14 0.23 0.49
N TYR A 159 27.98 -0.81 0.52
CA TYR A 159 28.87 -1.04 1.66
C TYR A 159 29.93 0.04 1.84
N TYR A 160 30.48 0.59 0.74
CA TYR A 160 31.56 1.58 0.75
C TYR A 160 31.09 3.03 0.59
N SER A 161 29.81 3.30 0.35
CA SER A 161 29.27 4.65 0.16
C SER A 161 28.97 5.31 1.50
N SER A 162 29.15 6.62 1.56
CA SER A 162 28.66 7.43 2.68
C SER A 162 27.13 7.62 2.64
N ASP A 163 26.53 7.42 1.47
CA ASP A 163 25.10 7.36 1.21
C ASP A 163 24.73 5.88 0.96
N ASN A 164 24.27 5.23 1.99
CA ASN A 164 24.05 3.77 1.98
C ASN A 164 22.81 3.33 1.18
N THR A 165 21.99 4.24 0.67
CA THR A 165 20.76 3.87 -0.04
C THR A 165 20.86 4.03 -1.55
N SER A 166 21.62 5.00 -2.04
CA SER A 166 21.76 5.25 -3.49
C SER A 166 22.68 4.27 -4.21
N GLY A 167 23.66 3.68 -3.49
CA GLY A 167 24.71 2.84 -4.08
C GLY A 167 25.45 3.52 -5.24
N GLY A 168 25.54 4.87 -5.22
CA GLY A 168 26.07 5.68 -6.29
C GLY A 168 25.16 5.85 -7.51
N GLY A 169 23.90 5.43 -7.40
CA GLY A 169 22.88 5.62 -8.42
C GLY A 169 22.21 7.00 -8.35
N LYS A 170 21.58 7.38 -9.47
CA LYS A 170 20.78 8.59 -9.54
C LYS A 170 19.35 8.29 -9.12
N TYR A 171 18.82 9.01 -8.14
CA TYR A 171 17.41 8.93 -7.75
C TYR A 171 16.48 9.29 -8.92
N VAL A 172 15.51 8.44 -9.20
CA VAL A 172 14.55 8.61 -10.30
C VAL A 172 13.10 8.49 -9.87
N GLY A 173 12.83 8.25 -8.60
CA GLY A 173 11.49 8.15 -8.03
C GLY A 173 11.45 7.19 -6.85
N GLU A 174 10.26 6.82 -6.44
CA GLU A 174 10.05 5.90 -5.31
C GLU A 174 8.92 4.92 -5.58
N THR A 175 8.89 3.82 -4.81
CA THR A 175 7.81 2.83 -4.79
C THR A 175 6.81 3.12 -3.68
N TYR A 176 5.62 2.48 -3.71
CA TYR A 176 4.73 2.47 -2.54
C TYR A 176 5.18 1.47 -1.49
N PHE A 177 5.76 0.35 -1.93
CA PHE A 177 6.10 -0.77 -1.07
C PHE A 177 7.42 -1.40 -1.49
N TRP A 178 8.13 -1.96 -0.53
CA TRP A 178 9.43 -2.58 -0.69
C TRP A 178 9.46 -3.75 -1.70
N ASP A 179 8.37 -4.50 -1.83
CA ASP A 179 8.28 -5.72 -2.63
C ASP A 179 7.65 -5.51 -4.02
N GLU A 180 7.53 -4.26 -4.47
CA GLU A 180 6.95 -3.97 -5.79
C GLU A 180 7.68 -4.72 -6.91
N PHE A 181 8.99 -4.79 -6.81
CA PHE A 181 9.89 -5.39 -7.80
C PHE A 181 10.65 -6.60 -7.26
N VAL A 182 10.06 -7.29 -6.30
CA VAL A 182 10.50 -8.59 -5.78
C VAL A 182 9.58 -9.68 -6.31
N ASN A 183 10.17 -10.75 -6.84
CA ASN A 183 9.40 -11.94 -7.22
C ASN A 183 8.89 -12.63 -5.94
N PRO A 184 7.59 -12.78 -5.73
CA PRO A 184 7.05 -13.33 -4.48
C PRO A 184 7.36 -14.82 -4.27
N GLU A 185 7.76 -15.54 -5.32
CA GLU A 185 8.07 -16.97 -5.26
C GLU A 185 9.55 -17.23 -4.97
N THR A 186 10.45 -16.40 -5.55
CA THR A 186 11.90 -16.59 -5.40
C THR A 186 12.53 -15.63 -4.40
N GLY A 187 11.87 -14.52 -4.09
CA GLY A 187 12.44 -13.44 -3.26
C GLY A 187 13.47 -12.57 -3.99
N GLU A 188 13.70 -12.81 -5.28
CA GLU A 188 14.70 -12.09 -6.08
C GLU A 188 14.15 -10.82 -6.70
N ALA A 189 15.02 -9.84 -6.91
CA ALA A 189 14.72 -8.63 -7.66
C ALA A 189 14.28 -8.99 -9.09
N SER A 190 13.19 -8.41 -9.56
CA SER A 190 12.69 -8.69 -10.91
C SER A 190 11.83 -7.56 -11.45
N GLY A 191 11.88 -7.38 -12.77
CA GLY A 191 11.05 -6.45 -13.51
C GLY A 191 11.84 -5.40 -14.26
N LYS A 192 11.12 -4.56 -14.97
CA LYS A 192 11.65 -3.42 -15.72
C LYS A 192 10.79 -2.21 -15.47
N ILE A 193 11.38 -1.05 -15.20
CA ILE A 193 10.64 0.18 -14.96
C ILE A 193 10.68 1.08 -16.19
N GLU A 194 9.53 1.41 -16.73
CA GLU A 194 9.39 2.41 -17.79
C GLU A 194 9.31 3.80 -17.17
N LEU A 195 10.47 4.43 -17.01
CA LEU A 195 10.62 5.71 -16.34
C LEU A 195 9.77 6.81 -17.02
N GLY A 196 9.02 7.56 -16.19
CA GLY A 196 8.15 8.64 -16.65
C GLY A 196 6.83 8.19 -17.29
N GLN A 197 6.63 6.87 -17.51
CA GLN A 197 5.36 6.34 -18.03
C GLN A 197 4.40 6.05 -16.89
N SER A 198 3.10 6.29 -17.11
CA SER A 198 2.05 6.02 -16.14
C SER A 198 1.14 4.87 -16.59
N PHE A 199 0.54 4.17 -15.63
CA PHE A 199 -0.63 3.33 -15.92
C PHE A 199 -1.84 4.25 -16.13
N ASP A 200 -2.48 4.12 -17.27
CA ASP A 200 -3.74 4.78 -17.57
C ASP A 200 -4.88 3.76 -17.49
N PHE A 201 -5.79 3.98 -16.56
CA PHE A 201 -6.95 3.12 -16.33
C PHE A 201 -8.27 3.78 -16.74
N THR A 202 -8.24 4.96 -17.33
CA THR A 202 -9.46 5.73 -17.66
C THR A 202 -10.47 4.89 -18.45
N GLU A 203 -10.03 4.27 -19.55
CA GLU A 203 -10.90 3.41 -20.38
C GLU A 203 -11.43 2.21 -19.59
N LEU A 204 -10.58 1.57 -18.78
CA LEU A 204 -10.93 0.38 -18.00
C LEU A 204 -11.91 0.72 -16.87
N ILE A 205 -11.76 1.89 -16.27
CA ILE A 205 -12.69 2.40 -15.25
C ILE A 205 -14.04 2.69 -15.88
N ASP A 206 -14.08 3.32 -17.06
CA ASP A 206 -15.32 3.61 -17.79
C ASP A 206 -16.07 2.31 -18.14
N ILE A 207 -15.37 1.31 -18.65
CA ILE A 207 -15.96 -0.01 -18.94
C ILE A 207 -16.51 -0.65 -17.66
N ALA A 208 -15.81 -0.52 -16.52
CA ALA A 208 -16.22 -1.12 -15.26
C ALA A 208 -17.49 -0.49 -14.66
N GLN A 209 -17.81 0.77 -14.98
CA GLN A 209 -19.00 1.45 -14.47
C GLN A 209 -20.30 0.75 -14.88
N ASP A 210 -20.33 0.12 -16.05
CA ASP A 210 -21.47 -0.61 -16.57
C ASP A 210 -21.52 -2.08 -16.12
N MET A 211 -20.54 -2.52 -15.30
CA MET A 211 -20.42 -3.91 -14.86
C MET A 211 -20.87 -4.10 -13.41
N ASN A 212 -21.51 -5.25 -13.15
CA ASN A 212 -21.68 -5.73 -11.77
C ASN A 212 -20.41 -6.46 -11.27
N LEU A 213 -20.32 -6.67 -9.96
CA LEU A 213 -19.12 -7.30 -9.36
C LEU A 213 -18.77 -8.70 -9.91
N PRO A 214 -19.72 -9.61 -10.18
CA PRO A 214 -19.40 -10.86 -10.85
C PRO A 214 -18.76 -10.68 -12.24
N GLN A 215 -19.21 -9.67 -13.00
CA GLN A 215 -18.63 -9.34 -14.30
C GLN A 215 -17.21 -8.73 -14.13
N ILE A 216 -17.03 -7.82 -13.16
CA ILE A 216 -15.72 -7.26 -12.80
C ILE A 216 -14.76 -8.38 -12.36
N ALA A 217 -15.21 -9.27 -11.47
CA ALA A 217 -14.40 -10.40 -11.02
C ALA A 217 -13.96 -11.29 -12.19
N LYS A 218 -14.88 -11.65 -13.10
CA LYS A 218 -14.56 -12.43 -14.30
C LYS A 218 -13.59 -11.69 -15.22
N ALA A 219 -13.77 -10.37 -15.42
CA ALA A 219 -12.90 -9.54 -16.25
C ALA A 219 -11.49 -9.34 -15.62
N SER A 220 -11.35 -9.53 -14.32
CA SER A 220 -10.08 -9.44 -13.58
C SER A 220 -9.32 -10.78 -13.53
N MET A 221 -9.90 -11.88 -14.02
CA MET A 221 -9.22 -13.17 -14.11
C MET A 221 -8.16 -13.15 -15.22
N SER A 222 -7.25 -14.14 -15.19
CA SER A 222 -6.20 -14.29 -16.19
C SER A 222 -6.75 -14.25 -17.62
N GLY A 223 -6.19 -13.35 -18.45
CA GLY A 223 -6.63 -13.08 -19.82
C GLY A 223 -7.87 -12.20 -19.95
N GLY A 224 -8.45 -11.71 -18.84
CA GLY A 224 -9.53 -10.73 -18.85
C GLY A 224 -9.05 -9.30 -19.14
N ILE A 225 -10.00 -8.40 -19.47
CA ILE A 225 -9.66 -7.01 -19.81
C ILE A 225 -9.01 -6.21 -18.68
N PHE A 226 -9.25 -6.60 -17.42
CA PHE A 226 -8.66 -5.99 -16.23
C PHE A 226 -7.41 -6.75 -15.73
N ASP A 227 -6.96 -7.76 -16.47
CA ASP A 227 -5.72 -8.49 -16.16
C ASP A 227 -4.50 -7.68 -16.60
N ILE A 228 -4.16 -6.68 -15.82
CA ILE A 228 -3.05 -5.77 -16.06
C ILE A 228 -1.71 -6.52 -16.07
N LYS A 229 -1.57 -7.55 -15.22
CA LYS A 229 -0.37 -8.37 -15.17
C LYS A 229 -0.10 -9.10 -16.49
N SER A 230 -1.10 -9.71 -17.10
CA SER A 230 -0.93 -10.37 -18.39
C SER A 230 -0.64 -9.40 -19.53
N LYS A 231 -1.20 -8.18 -19.47
CA LYS A 231 -0.98 -7.13 -20.47
C LYS A 231 0.43 -6.54 -20.41
N TYR A 232 0.95 -6.28 -19.23
CA TYR A 232 2.22 -5.56 -19.02
C TYR A 232 3.35 -6.46 -18.46
N GLY A 233 3.07 -7.70 -18.08
CA GLY A 233 4.06 -8.63 -17.53
C GLY A 233 4.71 -8.10 -16.24
N ASN A 234 6.06 -8.03 -16.24
CA ASN A 234 6.84 -7.52 -15.11
C ASN A 234 7.24 -6.03 -15.27
N ILE A 235 6.46 -5.26 -16.06
CA ILE A 235 6.73 -3.83 -16.25
C ILE A 235 6.19 -3.04 -15.08
N GLY A 236 6.99 -2.04 -14.63
CA GLY A 236 6.63 -1.04 -13.66
C GLY A 236 6.39 0.33 -14.30
N ARG A 237 5.37 1.05 -13.83
CA ARG A 237 5.03 2.41 -14.26
C ARG A 237 4.52 3.23 -13.08
N LEU A 238 4.36 4.52 -13.28
CA LEU A 238 3.76 5.42 -12.29
C LEU A 238 2.27 5.11 -12.09
N LEU A 239 1.86 5.12 -10.82
CA LEU A 239 0.48 5.15 -10.37
C LEU A 239 0.39 6.18 -9.24
N ASN A 240 -0.36 7.25 -9.44
CA ASN A 240 -0.49 8.35 -8.47
C ASN A 240 0.88 8.87 -7.95
N GLY A 241 1.84 9.05 -8.87
CA GLY A 241 3.14 9.65 -8.58
C GLY A 241 4.24 8.72 -8.08
N LYS A 242 3.94 7.43 -7.82
CA LYS A 242 4.94 6.43 -7.42
C LYS A 242 4.97 5.26 -8.40
N TYR A 243 6.12 4.60 -8.51
CA TYR A 243 6.26 3.44 -9.38
C TYR A 243 5.68 2.20 -8.71
N VAL A 244 4.91 1.44 -9.48
CA VAL A 244 4.33 0.16 -9.07
C VAL A 244 4.52 -0.88 -10.19
N SER A 245 4.58 -2.14 -9.81
CA SER A 245 4.52 -3.25 -10.77
C SER A 245 3.13 -3.39 -11.40
N ALA A 246 3.05 -3.99 -12.59
CA ALA A 246 1.77 -4.28 -13.23
C ALA A 246 0.87 -5.18 -12.35
N ARG A 247 1.47 -6.04 -11.52
CA ARG A 247 0.78 -6.85 -10.51
C ARG A 247 0.04 -5.98 -9.49
N SER A 248 0.74 -5.01 -8.92
CA SER A 248 0.17 -4.06 -7.94
C SER A 248 -0.86 -3.13 -8.56
N ALA A 249 -0.58 -2.64 -9.77
CA ALA A 249 -1.51 -1.81 -10.53
C ALA A 249 -2.84 -2.53 -10.83
N GLY A 250 -2.80 -3.82 -11.16
CA GLY A 250 -3.99 -4.64 -11.36
C GLY A 250 -4.81 -4.83 -10.09
N ASN A 251 -4.16 -5.06 -8.95
CA ASN A 251 -4.85 -5.15 -7.66
C ASN A 251 -5.47 -3.81 -7.23
N PHE A 252 -4.78 -2.69 -7.48
CA PHE A 252 -5.35 -1.36 -7.26
C PHE A 252 -6.62 -1.15 -8.09
N LEU A 253 -6.57 -1.46 -9.40
CA LEU A 253 -7.72 -1.35 -10.29
C LEU A 253 -8.89 -2.23 -9.84
N ALA A 254 -8.62 -3.46 -9.39
CA ALA A 254 -9.64 -4.37 -8.86
C ALA A 254 -10.36 -3.76 -7.64
N GLY A 255 -9.61 -3.21 -6.69
CA GLY A 255 -10.17 -2.52 -5.53
C GLY A 255 -10.98 -1.27 -5.90
N TYR A 256 -10.47 -0.46 -6.83
CA TYR A 256 -11.15 0.72 -7.33
C TYR A 256 -12.50 0.37 -7.97
N ASN A 257 -12.50 -0.56 -8.93
CA ASN A 257 -13.70 -0.99 -9.64
C ASN A 257 -14.73 -1.62 -8.69
N ALA A 258 -14.26 -2.40 -7.71
CA ALA A 258 -15.16 -3.00 -6.72
C ALA A 258 -15.83 -1.96 -5.81
N ALA A 259 -15.15 -0.86 -5.48
CA ALA A 259 -15.71 0.22 -4.67
C ALA A 259 -16.83 1.00 -5.39
N LYS A 260 -16.82 1.00 -6.71
CA LYS A 260 -17.84 1.62 -7.58
C LYS A 260 -18.90 0.61 -8.07
N GLY A 261 -18.60 -0.70 -8.02
CA GLY A 261 -19.44 -1.76 -8.54
C GLY A 261 -20.68 -2.09 -7.70
N THR A 262 -21.63 -2.81 -8.29
CA THR A 262 -22.84 -3.31 -7.64
C THR A 262 -22.83 -4.81 -7.47
N VAL A 263 -23.41 -5.34 -6.40
CA VAL A 263 -23.78 -6.76 -6.30
C VAL A 263 -25.29 -6.89 -6.19
N LEU A 264 -25.90 -7.65 -7.10
CA LEU A 264 -27.35 -7.86 -7.12
C LEU A 264 -28.17 -6.56 -7.13
N GLY A 265 -27.64 -5.49 -7.73
CA GLY A 265 -28.28 -4.17 -7.72
C GLY A 265 -28.17 -3.43 -6.37
N ILE A 266 -27.45 -3.96 -5.40
CA ILE A 266 -27.24 -3.34 -4.09
C ILE A 266 -25.92 -2.54 -4.14
N HIS A 267 -25.99 -1.27 -3.77
CA HIS A 267 -24.85 -0.38 -3.53
C HIS A 267 -24.85 0.12 -2.09
N PRO A 268 -23.69 0.36 -1.50
CA PRO A 268 -22.36 -0.19 -1.77
C PRO A 268 -22.12 -1.48 -0.99
N ILE A 269 -21.32 -2.41 -1.51
CA ILE A 269 -20.78 -3.49 -0.69
C ILE A 269 -19.72 -2.92 0.27
N SER A 270 -19.44 -3.66 1.34
CA SER A 270 -18.33 -3.33 2.23
C SER A 270 -17.00 -3.78 1.64
N PHE A 271 -15.88 -3.13 2.03
CA PHE A 271 -14.56 -3.62 1.67
C PHE A 271 -14.32 -5.06 2.14
N LYS A 272 -14.84 -5.42 3.31
CA LYS A 272 -14.80 -6.81 3.82
C LYS A 272 -15.45 -7.79 2.85
N THR A 273 -16.64 -7.48 2.35
CA THR A 273 -17.34 -8.33 1.37
C THR A 273 -16.54 -8.48 0.07
N PHE A 274 -15.96 -7.39 -0.42
CA PHE A 274 -15.05 -7.45 -1.57
C PHE A 274 -13.86 -8.36 -1.30
N GLN A 275 -13.20 -8.24 -0.15
CA GLN A 275 -12.07 -9.09 0.23
C GLN A 275 -12.45 -10.55 0.34
N GLN A 276 -13.63 -10.86 0.85
CA GLN A 276 -14.15 -12.22 0.89
C GLN A 276 -14.34 -12.80 -0.51
N LEU A 277 -14.85 -12.01 -1.45
CA LEU A 277 -15.01 -12.42 -2.86
C LEU A 277 -13.65 -12.62 -3.54
N ALA A 278 -12.72 -11.70 -3.35
CA ALA A 278 -11.38 -11.76 -3.93
C ALA A 278 -10.59 -12.97 -3.38
N GLY A 279 -10.63 -13.17 -2.06
CA GLY A 279 -9.98 -14.30 -1.42
C GLY A 279 -10.60 -15.65 -1.81
N ALA A 280 -11.93 -15.74 -1.92
CA ALA A 280 -12.60 -16.94 -2.42
C ALA A 280 -12.20 -17.25 -3.87
N LEU A 281 -12.10 -16.21 -4.71
CA LEU A 281 -11.63 -16.35 -6.09
C LEU A 281 -10.19 -16.90 -6.11
N HIS A 282 -9.30 -16.33 -5.29
CA HIS A 282 -7.92 -16.79 -5.19
C HIS A 282 -7.84 -18.26 -4.75
N ILE A 283 -8.55 -18.65 -3.69
CA ILE A 283 -8.58 -20.04 -3.19
C ILE A 283 -9.12 -20.99 -4.27
N GLN A 284 -10.24 -20.65 -4.89
CA GLN A 284 -10.85 -21.53 -5.90
C GLN A 284 -9.95 -21.65 -7.13
N SER A 285 -9.45 -20.54 -7.68
CA SER A 285 -8.67 -20.55 -8.92
C SER A 285 -7.25 -21.09 -8.72
N ASN A 286 -6.54 -20.63 -7.70
CA ASN A 286 -5.10 -20.90 -7.55
C ASN A 286 -4.80 -22.12 -6.67
N VAL A 287 -5.66 -22.41 -5.68
CA VAL A 287 -5.42 -23.53 -4.75
C VAL A 287 -6.21 -24.77 -5.17
N LYS A 288 -7.49 -24.61 -5.52
CA LYS A 288 -8.36 -25.75 -5.87
C LYS A 288 -8.47 -26.02 -7.37
N HIS A 289 -7.95 -25.11 -8.21
CA HIS A 289 -8.06 -25.15 -9.68
C HIS A 289 -9.52 -25.34 -10.16
N GLN A 290 -10.45 -24.69 -9.48
CA GLN A 290 -11.88 -24.72 -9.74
C GLN A 290 -12.43 -23.32 -9.94
N PRO A 291 -13.52 -23.13 -10.71
CA PRO A 291 -14.13 -21.82 -10.85
C PRO A 291 -14.90 -21.42 -9.58
N LEU A 292 -14.83 -20.13 -9.21
CA LEU A 292 -15.77 -19.55 -8.25
C LEU A 292 -17.15 -19.43 -8.90
N THR A 293 -18.13 -20.15 -8.40
CA THR A 293 -19.48 -20.16 -8.99
C THR A 293 -20.29 -18.95 -8.54
N TYR A 294 -21.31 -18.59 -9.33
CA TYR A 294 -22.24 -17.51 -8.95
C TYR A 294 -22.95 -17.78 -7.62
N ALA A 295 -23.34 -19.03 -7.34
CA ALA A 295 -23.94 -19.41 -6.07
C ALA A 295 -23.00 -19.13 -4.88
N MET A 296 -21.71 -19.49 -5.00
CA MET A 296 -20.71 -19.18 -3.97
C MET A 296 -20.55 -17.66 -3.77
N MET A 297 -20.59 -16.86 -4.83
CA MET A 297 -20.53 -15.41 -4.72
C MET A 297 -21.75 -14.83 -3.97
N VAL A 298 -22.94 -15.35 -4.26
CA VAL A 298 -24.18 -14.96 -3.55
C VAL A 298 -24.09 -15.34 -2.08
N ASP A 299 -23.63 -16.54 -1.76
CA ASP A 299 -23.44 -17.01 -0.39
C ASP A 299 -22.47 -16.10 0.38
N ILE A 300 -21.35 -15.69 -0.24
CA ILE A 300 -20.38 -14.77 0.38
C ILE A 300 -21.03 -13.42 0.68
N VAL A 301 -21.80 -12.87 -0.25
CA VAL A 301 -22.46 -11.57 -0.09
C VAL A 301 -23.49 -11.60 1.04
N LEU A 302 -24.27 -12.68 1.13
CA LEU A 302 -25.37 -12.80 2.10
C LEU A 302 -24.90 -13.29 3.45
N TRP A 303 -23.94 -14.21 3.50
CA TRP A 303 -23.57 -14.96 4.70
C TRP A 303 -22.10 -14.80 5.11
N GLY A 304 -21.27 -14.13 4.28
CA GLY A 304 -19.85 -13.96 4.53
C GLY A 304 -19.02 -15.26 4.41
N THR A 305 -19.60 -16.32 3.80
CA THR A 305 -18.97 -17.64 3.61
C THR A 305 -19.68 -18.38 2.46
N TYR A 306 -19.18 -19.54 2.06
CA TYR A 306 -19.79 -20.36 1.02
C TYR A 306 -19.65 -21.87 1.31
N ALA A 307 -20.48 -22.70 0.69
CA ALA A 307 -20.45 -24.14 0.86
C ALA A 307 -19.10 -24.74 0.38
N GLY A 308 -18.47 -25.58 1.23
CA GLY A 308 -17.17 -26.19 0.92
C GLY A 308 -15.96 -25.27 1.09
N VAL A 309 -16.15 -24.13 1.77
CA VAL A 309 -15.04 -23.22 2.10
C VAL A 309 -14.02 -23.91 3.00
N ASP A 310 -12.74 -23.72 2.68
CA ASP A 310 -11.66 -24.09 3.58
C ASP A 310 -11.48 -22.99 4.64
N LYS A 311 -11.95 -23.23 5.84
CA LYS A 311 -11.90 -22.27 6.95
C LYS A 311 -10.49 -21.99 7.46
N THR A 312 -9.50 -22.79 7.10
CA THR A 312 -8.10 -22.56 7.48
C THR A 312 -7.47 -21.47 6.61
N LEU A 313 -7.88 -21.39 5.35
CA LEU A 313 -7.45 -20.40 4.38
C LEU A 313 -8.37 -19.17 4.35
N PHE A 314 -9.70 -19.39 4.38
CA PHE A 314 -10.72 -18.35 4.28
C PHE A 314 -11.02 -17.73 5.65
N LYS A 315 -10.11 -16.89 6.14
CA LYS A 315 -10.22 -16.20 7.44
C LYS A 315 -9.65 -14.79 7.37
N GLU A 316 -10.08 -13.95 8.30
CA GLU A 316 -9.50 -12.62 8.48
C GLU A 316 -7.98 -12.71 8.72
N PRO A 317 -7.23 -11.67 8.32
CA PRO A 317 -7.71 -10.43 7.68
C PRO A 317 -7.82 -10.52 6.16
N TYR A 318 -7.20 -11.51 5.51
CA TYR A 318 -7.01 -11.53 4.05
C TYR A 318 -7.99 -12.44 3.30
N TRP A 319 -8.77 -13.25 3.99
CA TRP A 319 -9.78 -14.16 3.43
C TRP A 319 -9.23 -15.13 2.34
N GLY A 320 -7.93 -15.42 2.38
CA GLY A 320 -7.24 -16.26 1.42
C GLY A 320 -6.49 -15.50 0.33
N GLU A 321 -6.57 -14.17 0.28
CA GLU A 321 -5.65 -13.37 -0.52
C GLU A 321 -4.25 -13.31 0.10
N ILE A 322 -3.25 -13.03 -0.74
CA ILE A 322 -1.90 -12.75 -0.28
C ILE A 322 -1.84 -11.26 0.13
N TYR A 323 -1.05 -10.95 1.14
CA TYR A 323 -0.99 -9.60 1.72
C TYR A 323 -0.77 -8.48 0.69
N TYR A 324 0.13 -8.64 -0.28
CA TYR A 324 0.39 -7.58 -1.25
C TYR A 324 -0.83 -7.28 -2.14
N GLN A 325 -1.66 -8.29 -2.43
CA GLN A 325 -2.92 -8.10 -3.15
C GLN A 325 -3.90 -7.28 -2.32
N TYR A 326 -4.07 -7.67 -1.07
CA TYR A 326 -4.92 -6.97 -0.11
C TYR A 326 -4.59 -5.48 0.01
N ARG A 327 -3.32 -5.12 0.23
CA ARG A 327 -2.94 -3.71 0.44
C ARG A 327 -3.20 -2.84 -0.77
N MET A 328 -2.90 -3.33 -1.98
CA MET A 328 -3.14 -2.58 -3.22
C MET A 328 -4.63 -2.48 -3.55
N SER A 329 -5.39 -3.53 -3.35
CA SER A 329 -6.85 -3.50 -3.47
C SER A 329 -7.47 -2.51 -2.47
N LYS A 330 -6.96 -2.46 -1.24
CA LYS A 330 -7.40 -1.49 -0.22
C LYS A 330 -7.11 -0.05 -0.65
N MET A 331 -5.92 0.22 -1.19
CA MET A 331 -5.56 1.54 -1.70
C MET A 331 -6.48 1.97 -2.85
N GLY A 332 -6.75 1.08 -3.82
CA GLY A 332 -7.67 1.35 -4.92
C GLY A 332 -9.09 1.63 -4.44
N TRP A 333 -9.57 0.83 -3.49
CA TRP A 333 -10.87 1.02 -2.84
C TRP A 333 -10.98 2.37 -2.15
N ASP A 334 -9.99 2.73 -1.33
CA ASP A 334 -9.99 3.99 -0.58
C ASP A 334 -9.88 5.20 -1.52
N TYR A 335 -9.07 5.08 -2.58
CA TYR A 335 -8.97 6.10 -3.61
C TYR A 335 -10.32 6.33 -4.31
N ALA A 336 -11.03 5.26 -4.68
CA ALA A 336 -12.35 5.35 -5.30
C ALA A 336 -13.44 5.96 -4.39
N LYS A 337 -13.28 5.87 -3.06
CA LYS A 337 -14.21 6.47 -2.09
C LYS A 337 -13.95 7.96 -1.85
N LYS A 338 -12.73 8.43 -2.13
CA LYS A 338 -12.35 9.85 -1.97
C LYS A 338 -12.62 10.67 -3.25
N ASN A 339 -12.63 10.02 -4.40
CA ASN A 339 -12.87 10.60 -5.73
C ASN A 339 -14.14 10.02 -6.36
#